data_a16bc951b1f0e0b7da091a4c0fc9f90b
#
_entry.id   a16bc951b1f0e0b7da091a4c0fc9f90b
#
_cell.length_a   1.000
_cell.length_b   1.000
_cell.length_c   1.000
_cell.angle_alpha   90.00
_cell.angle_beta   90.00
_cell.angle_gamma   90.00
#
_symmetry.space_group_name_H-M   'P 1'
#
loop_
_entity.id
_entity.type
_entity.pdbx_description
1 polymer ?
#
loop_
_entity_poly.entity_id
_entity_poly.type
_entity_poly.pdbx_seq_one_letter_code
_entity_poly.pdbx_strand_id
1 'polypeptide(L)'
;MYNSHQLNQEESMQHDTATNTPLKWSSFDTRWMLSLFGTAVGAGILYLPIKAGGGGFWPVVAMCFVIFPMVYLSHRALSVFVCQANGENRDITYSAEEYFGRNVSVLISILYFFAIFPICLAYCVGITNTFESFIYNQFLPLLDSNGKLASFIQSIYEPSMQGSVAHLLPLWRAILVFLGVSAFMLIMLFSEEFITKVCEWLVYPLCAILFIFSLYLIPHWSLGSLSEAPNIKEFLTIVWLTLPVLVFSFNHSPAISTFSLSVKRTYKEYSVAKVNQILFRTATMLLIFVMFFVFSCVLSLSPAELAEARAQNIPVLSYFANKLNNPFISYGGPLIAFLAISSSFFGHYFGAREGAYGIVRKCCKIAGNENPNLKIIAISCTSVMYIVMLLVAYINPSVLGFIEDLGGPIIAAILFLMPIIAIYSVSKMKQFKNLALDAFVFITGLLTIFTVTYKLIG
;
A
#
# COMPACT_ATOMS: atom_id res chain seq x y z
N MET A 1 -37.81 -0.82 7.09
CA MET A 1 -38.19 -2.07 6.39
C MET A 1 -36.90 -2.63 5.80
N TYR A 2 -36.25 -3.54 6.48
CA TYR A 2 -35.10 -4.29 5.97
C TYR A 2 -35.61 -5.30 4.95
N ASN A 3 -35.02 -5.30 3.78
CA ASN A 3 -35.49 -6.01 2.61
C ASN A 3 -35.23 -7.53 2.76
N SER A 4 -36.26 -8.35 2.69
CA SER A 4 -36.23 -9.81 2.78
C SER A 4 -35.23 -10.50 1.80
N HIS A 5 -34.80 -9.79 0.76
CA HIS A 5 -33.78 -10.24 -0.19
C HIS A 5 -32.36 -10.25 0.39
N GLN A 6 -32.04 -9.38 1.37
CA GLN A 6 -30.73 -9.39 2.02
C GLN A 6 -30.61 -10.52 3.03
N LEU A 7 -31.67 -10.82 3.76
CA LEU A 7 -31.73 -11.97 4.68
C LEU A 7 -31.55 -13.30 3.94
N ASN A 8 -32.19 -13.46 2.77
CA ASN A 8 -32.05 -14.67 1.96
C ASN A 8 -30.66 -14.83 1.30
N GLN A 9 -29.93 -13.74 1.05
CA GLN A 9 -28.54 -13.82 0.57
C GLN A 9 -27.56 -14.11 1.70
N GLU A 10 -27.80 -13.59 2.90
CA GLU A 10 -27.00 -13.93 4.08
C GLU A 10 -27.29 -15.38 4.54
N GLU A 11 -28.53 -15.85 4.50
CA GLU A 11 -28.88 -17.25 4.78
C GLU A 11 -28.34 -18.21 3.72
N SER A 12 -28.35 -17.85 2.42
CA SER A 12 -27.76 -18.71 1.38
C SER A 12 -26.22 -18.76 1.49
N MET A 13 -25.56 -17.69 1.94
CA MET A 13 -24.13 -17.72 2.24
C MET A 13 -23.79 -18.49 3.52
N GLN A 14 -24.70 -18.57 4.50
CA GLN A 14 -24.54 -19.40 5.69
C GLN A 14 -24.78 -20.90 5.41
N HIS A 15 -25.61 -21.26 4.41
CA HIS A 15 -25.89 -22.65 4.10
C HIS A 15 -24.79 -23.38 3.33
N ASP A 16 -23.95 -22.65 2.57
CA ASP A 16 -22.79 -23.23 1.86
C ASP A 16 -21.57 -23.51 2.77
N THR A 17 -21.58 -23.00 4.02
CA THR A 17 -20.46 -23.17 4.99
C THR A 17 -20.63 -24.39 5.91
N ALA A 18 -21.71 -25.14 5.82
CA ALA A 18 -22.06 -26.24 6.74
C ALA A 18 -21.62 -27.63 6.24
N THR A 19 -20.42 -27.77 5.64
CA THR A 19 -19.88 -29.09 5.33
C THR A 19 -18.51 -29.34 5.95
N ASN A 20 -18.53 -30.00 7.08
CA ASN A 20 -17.64 -31.06 7.59
C ASN A 20 -16.15 -30.81 7.88
N THR A 21 -15.56 -29.62 7.70
CA THR A 21 -14.29 -29.25 8.36
C THR A 21 -14.13 -27.72 8.40
N PRO A 22 -14.06 -27.10 9.59
CA PRO A 22 -14.03 -25.63 9.71
C PRO A 22 -12.77 -24.99 9.12
N LEU A 23 -11.80 -25.79 8.70
CA LEU A 23 -10.55 -25.33 8.06
C LEU A 23 -10.52 -25.56 6.54
N LYS A 24 -11.58 -26.09 5.92
CA LYS A 24 -11.63 -26.23 4.46
C LYS A 24 -11.65 -24.84 3.80
N TRP A 25 -10.92 -24.69 2.72
CA TRP A 25 -10.86 -23.43 1.96
C TRP A 25 -12.19 -23.13 1.28
N SER A 26 -12.67 -21.89 1.39
CA SER A 26 -13.96 -21.43 0.86
C SER A 26 -13.79 -20.25 -0.11
N SER A 27 -14.86 -19.88 -0.80
CA SER A 27 -14.91 -18.67 -1.64
C SER A 27 -14.72 -17.38 -0.82
N PHE A 28 -15.18 -17.36 0.43
CA PHE A 28 -14.94 -16.29 1.39
C PHE A 28 -13.43 -16.09 1.63
N ASP A 29 -12.68 -17.18 1.82
CA ASP A 29 -11.23 -17.13 2.06
C ASP A 29 -10.50 -16.61 0.81
N THR A 30 -10.92 -17.03 -0.38
CA THR A 30 -10.35 -16.54 -1.65
C THR A 30 -10.59 -15.04 -1.82
N ARG A 31 -11.79 -14.54 -1.56
CA ARG A 31 -12.11 -13.11 -1.64
C ARG A 31 -11.23 -12.29 -0.71
N TRP A 32 -11.04 -12.72 0.54
CA TRP A 32 -10.17 -12.02 1.47
C TRP A 32 -8.70 -12.09 1.08
N MET A 33 -8.22 -13.24 0.60
CA MET A 33 -6.86 -13.37 0.08
C MET A 33 -6.59 -12.36 -1.06
N LEU A 34 -7.52 -12.25 -2.01
CA LEU A 34 -7.40 -11.31 -3.13
C LEU A 34 -7.56 -9.84 -2.69
N SER A 35 -8.46 -9.56 -1.75
CA SER A 35 -8.64 -8.20 -1.21
C SER A 35 -7.37 -7.71 -0.49
N LEU A 36 -6.76 -8.55 0.34
CA LEU A 36 -5.50 -8.25 1.03
C LEU A 36 -4.34 -8.08 0.02
N PHE A 37 -4.28 -8.93 -1.00
CA PHE A 37 -3.33 -8.81 -2.10
C PHE A 37 -3.50 -7.47 -2.81
N GLY A 38 -4.72 -7.12 -3.22
CA GLY A 38 -5.01 -5.84 -3.90
C GLY A 38 -4.72 -4.62 -3.04
N THR A 39 -4.90 -4.72 -1.72
CA THR A 39 -4.53 -3.64 -0.79
C THR A 39 -3.02 -3.41 -0.77
N ALA A 40 -2.21 -4.48 -0.82
CA ALA A 40 -0.76 -4.37 -0.86
C ALA A 40 -0.23 -3.92 -2.23
N VAL A 41 -0.85 -4.38 -3.35
CA VAL A 41 -0.40 -4.06 -4.71
C VAL A 41 -0.80 -2.63 -5.08
N GLY A 42 0.04 -1.68 -4.76
CA GLY A 42 -0.16 -0.25 -5.01
C GLY A 42 1.12 0.46 -5.46
N ALA A 43 1.22 1.78 -5.23
CA ALA A 43 2.40 2.56 -5.62
C ALA A 43 3.70 1.99 -5.03
N GLY A 44 3.68 1.45 -3.81
CA GLY A 44 4.88 0.86 -3.20
C GLY A 44 5.58 -0.14 -4.10
N ILE A 45 4.83 -1.04 -4.72
CA ILE A 45 5.36 -2.06 -5.63
C ILE A 45 5.94 -1.43 -6.89
N LEU A 46 5.36 -0.34 -7.37
CA LEU A 46 5.82 0.35 -8.58
C LEU A 46 7.10 1.16 -8.35
N TYR A 47 7.41 1.51 -7.10
CA TYR A 47 8.66 2.19 -6.72
C TYR A 47 9.71 1.23 -6.13
N LEU A 48 9.32 0.00 -5.76
CA LEU A 48 10.23 -0.99 -5.18
C LEU A 48 11.40 -1.36 -6.11
N PRO A 49 11.23 -1.59 -7.42
CA PRO A 49 12.34 -1.86 -8.34
C PRO A 49 13.36 -0.72 -8.36
N ILE A 50 12.88 0.54 -8.30
CA ILE A 50 13.72 1.75 -8.31
C ILE A 50 14.64 1.79 -7.09
N LYS A 51 14.15 1.39 -5.92
CA LYS A 51 14.95 1.34 -4.69
C LYS A 51 15.82 0.09 -4.61
N ALA A 52 15.20 -1.07 -4.77
CA ALA A 52 15.87 -2.36 -4.58
C ALA A 52 16.92 -2.63 -5.66
N GLY A 53 16.64 -2.23 -6.91
CA GLY A 53 17.51 -2.47 -8.06
C GLY A 53 18.73 -1.55 -8.11
N GLY A 54 18.76 -0.44 -7.35
CA GLY A 54 19.93 0.44 -7.26
C GLY A 54 21.20 -0.26 -6.75
N GLY A 55 21.05 -1.40 -6.06
CA GLY A 55 22.16 -2.26 -5.61
C GLY A 55 22.42 -3.48 -6.48
N GLY A 56 21.75 -3.59 -7.64
CA GLY A 56 21.86 -4.74 -8.53
C GLY A 56 20.99 -5.94 -8.12
N PHE A 57 21.25 -7.07 -8.75
CA PHE A 57 20.42 -8.28 -8.65
C PHE A 57 20.49 -8.99 -7.28
N TRP A 58 21.69 -9.21 -6.73
CA TRP A 58 21.88 -10.07 -5.56
C TRP A 58 21.23 -9.57 -4.26
N PRO A 59 21.23 -8.26 -3.93
CA PRO A 59 20.45 -7.74 -2.82
C PRO A 59 18.95 -8.03 -2.95
N VAL A 60 18.39 -7.98 -4.17
CA VAL A 60 16.97 -8.31 -4.42
C VAL A 60 16.68 -9.78 -4.15
N VAL A 61 17.59 -10.69 -4.51
CA VAL A 61 17.49 -12.12 -4.16
C VAL A 61 17.46 -12.31 -2.64
N ALA A 62 18.34 -11.66 -1.91
CA ALA A 62 18.36 -11.74 -0.43
C ALA A 62 17.05 -11.22 0.19
N MET A 63 16.48 -10.15 -0.37
CA MET A 63 15.20 -9.60 0.09
C MET A 63 14.06 -10.61 -0.02
N CYS A 64 14.04 -11.50 -1.02
CA CYS A 64 13.01 -12.54 -1.15
C CYS A 64 12.91 -13.44 0.09
N PHE A 65 14.05 -13.77 0.71
CA PHE A 65 14.07 -14.60 1.91
C PHE A 65 13.55 -13.87 3.15
N VAL A 66 13.66 -12.54 3.18
CA VAL A 66 13.19 -11.69 4.28
C VAL A 66 11.70 -11.37 4.11
N ILE A 67 11.22 -11.14 2.89
CA ILE A 67 9.86 -10.65 2.61
C ILE A 67 8.79 -11.60 3.14
N PHE A 68 8.88 -12.89 2.84
CA PHE A 68 7.83 -13.83 3.24
C PHE A 68 7.61 -13.88 4.76
N PRO A 69 8.62 -14.17 5.59
CA PRO A 69 8.44 -14.18 7.04
C PRO A 69 8.08 -12.79 7.58
N MET A 70 8.65 -11.73 7.03
CA MET A 70 8.33 -10.35 7.40
C MET A 70 6.85 -10.04 7.21
N VAL A 71 6.30 -10.33 6.03
CA VAL A 71 4.90 -10.03 5.68
C VAL A 71 3.95 -10.94 6.45
N TYR A 72 4.17 -12.26 6.40
CA TYR A 72 3.28 -13.21 7.04
C TYR A 72 3.19 -13.03 8.56
N LEU A 73 4.35 -12.97 9.23
CA LEU A 73 4.38 -12.95 10.70
C LEU A 73 3.87 -11.63 11.28
N SER A 74 4.19 -10.49 10.65
CA SER A 74 3.73 -9.19 11.15
C SER A 74 2.22 -9.02 10.99
N HIS A 75 1.66 -9.33 9.82
CA HIS A 75 0.22 -9.21 9.60
C HIS A 75 -0.57 -10.26 10.39
N ARG A 76 -0.01 -11.46 10.59
CA ARG A 76 -0.57 -12.46 11.50
C ARG A 76 -0.64 -11.92 12.94
N ALA A 77 0.43 -11.35 13.45
CA ALA A 77 0.47 -10.80 14.81
C ALA A 77 -0.56 -9.69 14.97
N LEU A 78 -0.70 -8.78 13.99
CA LEU A 78 -1.70 -7.73 13.98
C LEU A 78 -3.14 -8.28 13.89
N SER A 79 -3.37 -9.31 13.08
CA SER A 79 -4.69 -9.97 12.99
C SER A 79 -5.06 -10.65 14.31
N VAL A 80 -4.14 -11.35 14.96
CA VAL A 80 -4.36 -11.94 16.29
C VAL A 80 -4.69 -10.86 17.32
N PHE A 81 -3.99 -9.72 17.28
CA PHE A 81 -4.26 -8.56 18.13
C PHE A 81 -5.72 -8.10 18.02
N VAL A 82 -6.26 -8.02 16.80
CA VAL A 82 -7.68 -7.66 16.57
C VAL A 82 -8.63 -8.79 16.96
N CYS A 83 -8.35 -10.03 16.58
CA CYS A 83 -9.23 -11.17 16.87
C CYS A 83 -9.42 -11.45 18.36
N GLN A 84 -8.41 -11.20 19.19
CA GLN A 84 -8.44 -11.45 20.63
C GLN A 84 -9.09 -10.33 21.43
N ALA A 85 -9.39 -9.18 20.84
CA ALA A 85 -10.14 -8.11 21.51
C ALA A 85 -11.58 -8.54 21.80
N ASN A 86 -12.15 -8.07 22.91
CA ASN A 86 -13.53 -8.35 23.29
C ASN A 86 -14.51 -7.58 22.39
N GLY A 87 -15.63 -8.22 22.01
CA GLY A 87 -16.68 -7.62 21.17
C GLY A 87 -16.48 -7.88 19.67
N GLU A 88 -17.57 -7.70 18.90
CA GLU A 88 -17.64 -8.11 17.50
C GLU A 88 -17.20 -7.05 16.49
N ASN A 89 -17.17 -5.77 16.89
CA ASN A 89 -16.92 -4.63 16.00
C ASN A 89 -15.83 -3.70 16.55
N ARG A 90 -14.73 -4.27 17.06
CA ARG A 90 -13.62 -3.49 17.62
C ARG A 90 -12.42 -3.49 16.69
N ASP A 91 -12.23 -2.37 16.02
CA ASP A 91 -11.07 -2.11 15.17
C ASP A 91 -9.74 -2.05 15.98
N ILE A 92 -8.63 -1.80 15.28
CA ILE A 92 -7.30 -1.69 15.90
C ILE A 92 -7.28 -0.64 17.00
N THR A 93 -7.99 0.49 16.83
CA THR A 93 -7.96 1.61 17.79
C THR A 93 -8.70 1.27 19.08
N TYR A 94 -9.80 0.52 18.99
CA TYR A 94 -10.51 -0.01 20.16
C TYR A 94 -9.75 -1.14 20.86
N SER A 95 -9.17 -2.04 20.06
CA SER A 95 -8.34 -3.13 20.60
C SER A 95 -7.15 -2.58 21.38
N ALA A 96 -6.51 -1.51 20.88
CA ALA A 96 -5.45 -0.82 21.57
C ALA A 96 -5.92 -0.17 22.90
N GLU A 97 -7.14 0.37 22.94
CA GLU A 97 -7.71 0.93 24.17
C GLU A 97 -7.96 -0.15 25.24
N GLU A 98 -8.46 -1.32 24.80
CA GLU A 98 -8.68 -2.47 25.70
C GLU A 98 -7.37 -3.01 26.29
N TYR A 99 -6.29 -3.07 25.49
CA TYR A 99 -5.05 -3.71 25.91
C TYR A 99 -4.09 -2.78 26.65
N PHE A 100 -4.04 -1.52 26.26
CA PHE A 100 -3.04 -0.56 26.74
C PHE A 100 -3.64 0.62 27.48
N GLY A 101 -4.96 0.69 27.60
CA GLY A 101 -5.68 1.78 28.24
C GLY A 101 -5.81 3.04 27.38
N ARG A 102 -6.55 4.02 27.88
CA ARG A 102 -7.00 5.22 27.14
C ARG A 102 -5.84 6.06 26.58
N ASN A 103 -4.87 6.39 27.43
CA ASN A 103 -3.79 7.32 27.04
C ASN A 103 -2.87 6.73 25.96
N VAL A 104 -2.44 5.49 26.14
CA VAL A 104 -1.59 4.80 25.15
C VAL A 104 -2.35 4.57 23.85
N SER A 105 -3.65 4.31 23.90
CA SER A 105 -4.46 4.11 22.71
C SER A 105 -4.62 5.38 21.85
N VAL A 106 -4.52 6.57 22.45
CA VAL A 106 -4.48 7.83 21.67
C VAL A 106 -3.20 7.88 20.83
N LEU A 107 -2.05 7.62 21.47
CA LEU A 107 -0.77 7.57 20.76
C LEU A 107 -0.79 6.52 19.63
N ILE A 108 -1.31 5.33 19.91
CA ILE A 108 -1.45 4.26 18.88
C ILE A 108 -2.37 4.72 17.75
N SER A 109 -3.47 5.42 18.04
CA SER A 109 -4.37 5.94 17.00
C SER A 109 -3.69 7.01 16.14
N ILE A 110 -2.86 7.86 16.73
CA ILE A 110 -2.04 8.84 16.02
C ILE A 110 -1.03 8.12 15.12
N LEU A 111 -0.27 7.17 15.66
CA LEU A 111 0.68 6.39 14.87
C LEU A 111 -0.02 5.61 13.75
N TYR A 112 -1.20 5.03 14.02
CA TYR A 112 -1.99 4.31 13.01
C TYR A 112 -2.43 5.24 11.86
N PHE A 113 -2.91 6.44 12.18
CA PHE A 113 -3.24 7.44 11.17
C PHE A 113 -2.01 7.82 10.34
N PHE A 114 -0.89 8.12 10.99
CA PHE A 114 0.36 8.48 10.31
C PHE A 114 1.05 7.28 9.62
N ALA A 115 0.71 6.05 9.96
CA ALA A 115 1.12 4.88 9.20
C ALA A 115 0.41 4.77 7.84
N ILE A 116 -0.83 5.28 7.74
CA ILE A 116 -1.69 5.03 6.56
C ILE A 116 -1.90 6.30 5.73
N PHE A 117 -2.18 7.44 6.34
CA PHE A 117 -2.49 8.66 5.60
C PHE A 117 -1.37 9.13 4.67
N PRO A 118 -0.08 9.08 5.05
CA PRO A 118 1.03 9.36 4.14
C PRO A 118 1.04 8.47 2.88
N ILE A 119 0.52 7.24 2.96
CA ILE A 119 0.38 6.37 1.80
C ILE A 119 -0.62 6.97 0.81
N CYS A 120 -1.75 7.48 1.31
CA CYS A 120 -2.73 8.18 0.46
C CYS A 120 -2.12 9.42 -0.21
N LEU A 121 -1.26 10.16 0.51
CA LEU A 121 -0.53 11.32 -0.04
C LEU A 121 0.40 10.87 -1.17
N ALA A 122 1.20 9.83 -0.95
CA ALA A 122 2.09 9.26 -1.96
C ALA A 122 1.32 8.79 -3.21
N TYR A 123 0.12 8.24 -3.04
CA TYR A 123 -0.75 7.83 -4.14
C TYR A 123 -1.26 9.03 -4.94
N CYS A 124 -1.65 10.13 -4.28
CA CYS A 124 -2.07 11.36 -4.96
C CYS A 124 -0.93 11.97 -5.79
N VAL A 125 0.29 11.97 -5.26
CA VAL A 125 1.49 12.41 -6.01
C VAL A 125 1.76 11.46 -7.19
N GLY A 126 1.82 10.16 -6.93
CA GLY A 126 2.15 9.15 -7.94
C GLY A 126 1.17 9.13 -9.11
N ILE A 127 -0.14 9.26 -8.85
CA ILE A 127 -1.15 9.30 -9.91
C ILE A 127 -1.06 10.60 -10.73
N THR A 128 -0.82 11.74 -10.08
CA THR A 128 -0.64 13.03 -10.77
C THR A 128 0.57 12.97 -11.70
N ASN A 129 1.71 12.48 -11.22
CA ASN A 129 2.93 12.37 -12.02
C ASN A 129 2.78 11.34 -13.16
N THR A 130 2.02 10.26 -12.93
CA THR A 130 1.70 9.29 -13.98
C THR A 130 0.89 9.92 -15.11
N PHE A 131 -0.14 10.70 -14.78
CA PHE A 131 -0.95 11.41 -15.79
C PHE A 131 -0.16 12.51 -16.49
N GLU A 132 0.61 13.30 -15.76
CA GLU A 132 1.49 14.34 -16.31
C GLU A 132 2.46 13.75 -17.34
N SER A 133 3.15 12.66 -16.97
CA SER A 133 4.05 11.95 -17.86
C SER A 133 3.33 11.34 -19.07
N PHE A 134 2.16 10.74 -18.87
CA PHE A 134 1.36 10.14 -19.95
C PHE A 134 0.91 11.16 -20.98
N ILE A 135 0.42 12.32 -20.54
CA ILE A 135 -0.06 13.38 -21.45
C ILE A 135 1.08 13.85 -22.36
N TYR A 136 2.28 14.06 -21.79
CA TYR A 136 3.41 14.58 -22.55
C TYR A 136 4.07 13.53 -23.45
N ASN A 137 4.34 12.32 -22.91
CA ASN A 137 5.19 11.35 -23.59
C ASN A 137 4.38 10.37 -24.46
N GLN A 138 3.10 10.10 -24.17
CA GLN A 138 2.28 9.14 -24.90
C GLN A 138 1.13 9.77 -25.68
N PHE A 139 0.42 10.74 -25.08
CA PHE A 139 -0.75 11.35 -25.72
C PHE A 139 -0.39 12.45 -26.72
N LEU A 140 0.52 13.35 -26.38
CA LEU A 140 0.96 14.44 -27.24
C LEU A 140 1.50 13.96 -28.61
N PRO A 141 2.34 12.91 -28.69
CA PRO A 141 2.84 12.38 -29.98
C PRO A 141 1.78 11.79 -30.91
N LEU A 142 0.58 11.46 -30.39
CA LEU A 142 -0.54 10.97 -31.21
C LEU A 142 -1.25 12.07 -31.97
N LEU A 143 -1.07 13.33 -31.54
CA LEU A 143 -1.75 14.47 -32.11
C LEU A 143 -0.98 14.99 -33.33
N ASP A 144 -1.71 15.57 -34.28
CA ASP A 144 -1.09 16.34 -35.37
C ASP A 144 -0.24 17.46 -34.77
N SER A 145 1.05 17.45 -35.06
CA SER A 145 2.03 18.40 -34.54
C SER A 145 1.68 19.87 -34.86
N ASN A 146 0.97 20.11 -35.96
CA ASN A 146 0.47 21.42 -36.36
C ASN A 146 -0.94 21.71 -35.83
N GLY A 147 -1.56 20.77 -35.13
CA GLY A 147 -2.89 20.88 -34.58
C GLY A 147 -2.96 21.84 -33.40
N LYS A 148 -4.08 22.55 -33.27
CA LYS A 148 -4.33 23.48 -32.14
C LYS A 148 -4.20 22.78 -30.78
N LEU A 149 -4.62 21.52 -30.69
CA LEU A 149 -4.58 20.75 -29.43
C LEU A 149 -3.12 20.39 -29.05
N ALA A 150 -2.29 19.98 -30.03
CA ALA A 150 -0.88 19.70 -29.78
C ALA A 150 -0.15 20.96 -29.31
N SER A 151 -0.35 22.07 -30.01
CA SER A 151 0.24 23.37 -29.65
C SER A 151 -0.23 23.84 -28.26
N PHE A 152 -1.52 23.63 -27.93
CA PHE A 152 -2.04 23.95 -26.60
C PHE A 152 -1.37 23.07 -25.53
N ILE A 153 -1.28 21.74 -25.72
CA ILE A 153 -0.64 20.85 -24.75
C ILE A 153 0.83 21.24 -24.57
N GLN A 154 1.57 21.53 -25.64
CA GLN A 154 2.96 21.98 -25.53
C GLN A 154 3.07 23.29 -24.73
N SER A 155 2.15 24.22 -24.89
CA SER A 155 2.18 25.53 -24.22
C SER A 155 1.90 25.45 -22.71
N ILE A 156 1.31 24.38 -22.22
CA ILE A 156 1.02 24.21 -20.79
C ILE A 156 2.12 23.46 -20.02
N TYR A 157 3.18 23.01 -20.72
CA TYR A 157 4.38 22.45 -20.13
C TYR A 157 5.52 23.46 -20.12
N GLU A 158 6.37 23.36 -19.09
CA GLU A 158 7.61 24.14 -19.04
C GLU A 158 8.55 23.69 -20.17
N PRO A 159 9.31 24.62 -20.78
CA PRO A 159 10.32 24.26 -21.77
C PRO A 159 11.33 23.31 -21.14
N SER A 160 11.37 22.08 -21.62
CA SER A 160 12.31 21.07 -21.15
C SER A 160 13.72 21.43 -21.61
N MET A 161 14.66 21.62 -20.68
CA MET A 161 16.09 21.57 -21.02
C MET A 161 16.45 20.14 -21.43
N GLN A 162 17.39 19.99 -22.37
CA GLN A 162 17.80 18.67 -22.89
C GLN A 162 18.12 17.70 -21.74
N GLY A 163 17.31 16.62 -21.58
CA GLY A 163 17.46 15.61 -20.54
C GLY A 163 16.64 15.85 -19.25
N SER A 164 15.85 16.94 -19.16
CA SER A 164 14.93 17.15 -18.04
C SER A 164 13.52 16.66 -18.35
N VAL A 165 12.79 16.24 -17.32
CA VAL A 165 11.37 15.87 -17.42
C VAL A 165 10.56 17.13 -17.73
N ALA A 166 9.64 17.04 -18.66
CA ALA A 166 8.68 18.11 -18.91
C ALA A 166 7.66 18.16 -17.76
N HIS A 167 7.54 19.29 -17.10
CA HIS A 167 6.59 19.52 -16.03
C HIS A 167 5.50 20.48 -16.46
N LEU A 168 4.29 20.25 -15.98
CA LEU A 168 3.17 21.18 -16.19
C LEU A 168 3.47 22.52 -15.50
N LEU A 169 3.08 23.61 -16.17
CA LEU A 169 3.04 24.92 -15.54
C LEU A 169 2.19 24.90 -14.28
N PRO A 170 2.50 25.73 -13.26
CA PRO A 170 1.88 25.64 -11.93
C PRO A 170 0.35 25.60 -11.92
N LEU A 171 -0.29 26.45 -12.75
CA LEU A 171 -1.75 26.47 -12.86
C LEU A 171 -2.33 25.14 -13.39
N TRP A 172 -1.72 24.58 -14.43
CA TRP A 172 -2.20 23.35 -15.06
C TRP A 172 -1.95 22.14 -14.19
N ARG A 173 -0.82 22.14 -13.44
CA ARG A 173 -0.57 21.14 -12.42
C ARG A 173 -1.63 21.21 -11.31
N ALA A 174 -1.98 22.43 -10.84
CA ALA A 174 -3.04 22.59 -9.83
C ALA A 174 -4.40 22.05 -10.33
N ILE A 175 -4.74 22.30 -11.61
CA ILE A 175 -5.97 21.76 -12.22
C ILE A 175 -5.92 20.24 -12.30
N LEU A 176 -4.82 19.65 -12.75
CA LEU A 176 -4.65 18.18 -12.82
C LEU A 176 -4.77 17.52 -11.44
N VAL A 177 -4.09 18.09 -10.43
CA VAL A 177 -4.18 17.64 -9.03
C VAL A 177 -5.62 17.72 -8.53
N PHE A 178 -6.28 18.87 -8.73
CA PHE A 178 -7.66 19.05 -8.28
C PHE A 178 -8.59 18.02 -8.92
N LEU A 179 -8.51 17.79 -10.23
CA LEU A 179 -9.34 16.82 -10.93
C LEU A 179 -9.05 15.38 -10.47
N GLY A 180 -7.79 14.99 -10.37
CA GLY A 180 -7.39 13.63 -9.99
C GLY A 180 -7.77 13.29 -8.54
N VAL A 181 -7.41 14.15 -7.59
CA VAL A 181 -7.73 13.94 -6.17
C VAL A 181 -9.22 14.03 -5.91
N SER A 182 -9.93 14.98 -6.57
CA SER A 182 -11.39 15.08 -6.46
C SER A 182 -12.08 13.84 -7.02
N ALA A 183 -11.60 13.27 -8.13
CA ALA A 183 -12.15 12.04 -8.69
C ALA A 183 -12.05 10.88 -7.68
N PHE A 184 -10.90 10.73 -7.01
CA PHE A 184 -10.76 9.75 -5.93
C PHE A 184 -11.74 9.99 -4.79
N MET A 185 -11.86 11.25 -4.34
CA MET A 185 -12.76 11.58 -3.23
C MET A 185 -14.24 11.43 -3.59
N LEU A 186 -14.63 11.70 -4.84
CA LEU A 186 -15.99 11.46 -5.33
C LEU A 186 -16.33 9.96 -5.30
N ILE A 187 -15.40 9.09 -5.69
CA ILE A 187 -15.59 7.64 -5.58
C ILE A 187 -15.78 7.22 -4.11
N MET A 188 -15.07 7.86 -3.17
CA MET A 188 -15.22 7.58 -1.74
C MET A 188 -16.56 8.01 -1.13
N LEU A 189 -17.43 8.72 -1.87
CA LEU A 189 -18.80 9.00 -1.45
C LEU A 189 -19.77 7.83 -1.63
N PHE A 190 -19.40 6.82 -2.44
CA PHE A 190 -20.18 5.59 -2.57
C PHE A 190 -20.08 4.73 -1.32
N SER A 191 -20.95 3.71 -1.21
CA SER A 191 -20.94 2.78 -0.09
C SER A 191 -19.63 1.98 -0.04
N GLU A 192 -19.18 1.65 1.17
CA GLU A 192 -17.97 0.81 1.38
C GLU A 192 -18.07 -0.52 0.63
N GLU A 193 -19.25 -1.11 0.58
CA GLU A 193 -19.51 -2.36 -0.14
C GLU A 193 -19.28 -2.19 -1.64
N PHE A 194 -19.76 -1.10 -2.23
CA PHE A 194 -19.55 -0.81 -3.66
C PHE A 194 -18.06 -0.62 -3.97
N ILE A 195 -17.37 0.18 -3.16
CA ILE A 195 -15.93 0.45 -3.34
C ILE A 195 -15.12 -0.84 -3.21
N THR A 196 -15.42 -1.68 -2.22
CA THR A 196 -14.75 -2.98 -2.03
C THR A 196 -14.94 -3.89 -3.24
N LYS A 197 -16.16 -3.96 -3.80
CA LYS A 197 -16.43 -4.72 -5.03
C LYS A 197 -15.64 -4.17 -6.23
N VAL A 198 -15.58 -2.85 -6.38
CA VAL A 198 -14.77 -2.23 -7.44
C VAL A 198 -13.30 -2.61 -7.28
N CYS A 199 -12.75 -2.54 -6.07
CA CYS A 199 -11.38 -2.95 -5.79
C CYS A 199 -11.14 -4.43 -6.15
N GLU A 200 -12.04 -5.34 -5.76
CA GLU A 200 -11.95 -6.76 -6.13
C GLU A 200 -11.87 -6.95 -7.65
N TRP A 201 -12.74 -6.27 -8.41
CA TRP A 201 -12.75 -6.33 -9.87
C TRP A 201 -11.47 -5.79 -10.51
N LEU A 202 -10.86 -4.76 -9.91
CA LEU A 202 -9.61 -4.18 -10.40
C LEU A 202 -8.40 -5.08 -10.14
N VAL A 203 -8.42 -5.91 -9.10
CA VAL A 203 -7.30 -6.80 -8.75
C VAL A 203 -7.05 -7.87 -9.82
N TYR A 204 -8.09 -8.45 -10.41
CA TYR A 204 -7.92 -9.49 -11.43
C TYR A 204 -7.16 -9.00 -12.67
N PRO A 205 -7.62 -7.93 -13.36
CA PRO A 205 -6.87 -7.40 -14.50
C PRO A 205 -5.50 -6.88 -14.08
N LEU A 206 -5.37 -6.27 -12.90
CA LEU A 206 -4.10 -5.80 -12.38
C LEU A 206 -3.08 -6.94 -12.25
N CYS A 207 -3.45 -8.06 -11.62
CA CYS A 207 -2.58 -9.24 -11.51
C CYS A 207 -2.21 -9.80 -12.88
N ALA A 208 -3.20 -9.95 -13.77
CA ALA A 208 -2.99 -10.51 -15.10
C ALA A 208 -2.03 -9.63 -15.92
N ILE A 209 -2.29 -8.32 -15.96
CA ILE A 209 -1.48 -7.40 -16.77
C ILE A 209 -0.08 -7.25 -16.17
N LEU A 210 0.05 -7.16 -14.84
CA LEU A 210 1.35 -7.10 -14.17
C LEU A 210 2.19 -8.36 -14.47
N PHE A 211 1.56 -9.53 -14.46
CA PHE A 211 2.21 -10.79 -14.80
C PHE A 211 2.63 -10.83 -16.27
N ILE A 212 1.72 -10.47 -17.20
CA ILE A 212 2.02 -10.40 -18.65
C ILE A 212 3.14 -9.39 -18.92
N PHE A 213 3.11 -8.23 -18.25
CA PHE A 213 4.17 -7.24 -18.36
C PHE A 213 5.52 -7.81 -17.91
N SER A 214 5.54 -8.54 -16.79
CA SER A 214 6.75 -9.18 -16.28
C SER A 214 7.30 -10.22 -17.25
N LEU A 215 6.43 -11.02 -17.89
CA LEU A 215 6.80 -11.95 -18.96
C LEU A 215 7.34 -11.23 -20.20
N TYR A 216 6.71 -10.11 -20.58
CA TYR A 216 7.16 -9.31 -21.73
C TYR A 216 8.58 -8.76 -21.54
N LEU A 217 9.00 -8.49 -20.31
CA LEU A 217 10.33 -7.98 -20.00
C LEU A 217 11.43 -9.06 -20.09
N ILE A 218 11.11 -10.36 -20.07
CA ILE A 218 12.11 -11.44 -20.07
C ILE A 218 13.12 -11.31 -21.24
N PRO A 219 12.72 -11.03 -22.49
CA PRO A 219 13.66 -10.86 -23.60
C PRO A 219 14.60 -9.62 -23.44
N HIS A 220 14.26 -8.70 -22.55
CA HIS A 220 15.03 -7.49 -22.26
C HIS A 220 15.98 -7.67 -21.06
N TRP A 221 16.00 -8.84 -20.43
CA TRP A 221 16.86 -9.09 -19.28
C TRP A 221 18.33 -9.06 -19.66
N SER A 222 19.10 -8.28 -18.93
CA SER A 222 20.55 -8.23 -19.01
C SER A 222 21.16 -9.18 -17.98
N LEU A 223 21.72 -10.29 -18.46
CA LEU A 223 22.41 -11.26 -17.60
C LEU A 223 23.74 -10.71 -17.05
N GLY A 224 24.24 -9.60 -17.59
CA GLY A 224 25.41 -8.90 -17.06
C GLY A 224 25.25 -8.46 -15.61
N SER A 225 24.01 -8.12 -15.21
CA SER A 225 23.67 -7.76 -13.82
C SER A 225 23.92 -8.90 -12.80
N LEU A 226 24.04 -10.15 -13.26
CA LEU A 226 24.32 -11.31 -12.41
C LEU A 226 25.80 -11.41 -12.04
N SER A 227 26.70 -10.83 -12.83
CA SER A 227 28.14 -10.87 -12.60
C SER A 227 28.62 -9.78 -11.62
N GLU A 228 27.79 -8.77 -11.38
CA GLU A 228 28.10 -7.65 -10.50
C GLU A 228 27.45 -7.89 -9.12
N ALA A 229 28.27 -8.17 -8.11
CA ALA A 229 27.83 -8.25 -6.73
C ALA A 229 28.54 -7.15 -5.91
N PRO A 230 27.79 -6.36 -5.12
CA PRO A 230 28.41 -5.39 -4.22
C PRO A 230 29.23 -6.10 -3.14
N ASN A 231 30.21 -5.42 -2.54
CA ASN A 231 30.91 -5.97 -1.38
C ASN A 231 29.95 -6.22 -0.21
N ILE A 232 30.33 -7.07 0.74
CA ILE A 232 29.42 -7.54 1.82
C ILE A 232 28.86 -6.38 2.66
N LYS A 233 29.64 -5.34 2.93
CA LYS A 233 29.19 -4.18 3.70
C LYS A 233 28.12 -3.39 2.92
N GLU A 234 28.39 -3.13 1.67
CA GLU A 234 27.47 -2.45 0.76
C GLU A 234 26.19 -3.28 0.55
N PHE A 235 26.34 -4.59 0.33
CA PHE A 235 25.21 -5.52 0.21
C PHE A 235 24.26 -5.45 1.42
N LEU A 236 24.81 -5.58 2.65
CA LEU A 236 24.01 -5.52 3.88
C LEU A 236 23.37 -4.13 4.06
N THR A 237 24.10 -3.07 3.73
CA THR A 237 23.57 -1.70 3.80
C THR A 237 22.41 -1.50 2.83
N ILE A 238 22.50 -1.99 1.59
CA ILE A 238 21.44 -1.90 0.58
C ILE A 238 20.21 -2.65 1.06
N VAL A 239 20.35 -3.90 1.53
CA VAL A 239 19.24 -4.70 2.04
C VAL A 239 18.58 -3.99 3.22
N TRP A 240 19.37 -3.48 4.16
CA TRP A 240 18.86 -2.76 5.33
C TRP A 240 18.11 -1.47 4.95
N LEU A 241 18.71 -0.61 4.14
CA LEU A 241 18.11 0.67 3.73
C LEU A 241 16.91 0.51 2.78
N THR A 242 16.67 -0.72 2.28
CA THR A 242 15.48 -1.02 1.48
C THR A 242 14.31 -1.49 2.35
N LEU A 243 14.53 -1.87 3.62
CA LEU A 243 13.46 -2.35 4.52
C LEU A 243 12.23 -1.43 4.58
N PRO A 244 12.35 -0.09 4.71
CA PRO A 244 11.17 0.77 4.73
C PRO A 244 10.32 0.65 3.47
N VAL A 245 10.94 0.51 2.30
CA VAL A 245 10.23 0.34 1.03
C VAL A 245 9.60 -1.04 0.93
N LEU A 246 10.27 -2.09 1.43
CA LEU A 246 9.69 -3.43 1.53
C LEU A 246 8.48 -3.44 2.46
N VAL A 247 8.60 -2.87 3.66
CA VAL A 247 7.51 -2.77 4.63
C VAL A 247 6.32 -2.04 4.03
N PHE A 248 6.55 -0.93 3.34
CA PHE A 248 5.50 -0.17 2.65
C PHE A 248 4.87 -0.95 1.49
N SER A 249 5.69 -1.56 0.62
CA SER A 249 5.23 -2.20 -0.62
C SER A 249 4.39 -3.46 -0.38
N PHE A 250 4.61 -4.15 0.73
CA PHE A 250 3.87 -5.35 1.10
C PHE A 250 2.80 -5.09 2.18
N ASN A 251 2.57 -3.82 2.52
CA ASN A 251 1.64 -3.43 3.58
C ASN A 251 0.19 -3.61 3.15
N HIS A 252 -0.55 -4.41 3.92
CA HIS A 252 -2.01 -4.51 3.85
C HIS A 252 -2.67 -4.35 5.22
N SER A 253 -1.94 -3.74 6.18
CA SER A 253 -2.44 -3.48 7.53
C SER A 253 -3.74 -2.67 7.58
N PRO A 254 -4.05 -1.73 6.64
CA PRO A 254 -5.32 -1.02 6.64
C PRO A 254 -6.55 -1.93 6.49
N ALA A 255 -6.41 -3.07 5.81
CA ALA A 255 -7.48 -4.04 5.64
C ALA A 255 -7.56 -5.07 6.79
N ILE A 256 -6.56 -5.13 7.66
CA ILE A 256 -6.46 -6.17 8.70
C ILE A 256 -7.58 -6.09 9.73
N SER A 257 -7.99 -4.88 10.15
CA SER A 257 -9.14 -4.73 11.06
C SER A 257 -10.39 -5.39 10.50
N THR A 258 -10.84 -4.95 9.33
CA THR A 258 -12.06 -5.45 8.67
C THR A 258 -11.94 -6.93 8.34
N PHE A 259 -10.81 -7.38 7.81
CA PHE A 259 -10.51 -8.78 7.57
C PHE A 259 -10.65 -9.64 8.83
N SER A 260 -9.95 -9.29 9.90
CA SER A 260 -9.93 -10.06 11.15
C SER A 260 -11.31 -10.15 11.79
N LEU A 261 -12.07 -9.03 11.80
CA LEU A 261 -13.43 -9.00 12.32
C LEU A 261 -14.39 -9.84 11.47
N SER A 262 -14.24 -9.80 10.14
CA SER A 262 -15.04 -10.62 9.24
C SER A 262 -14.77 -12.12 9.44
N VAL A 263 -13.49 -12.50 9.54
CA VAL A 263 -13.08 -13.88 9.83
C VAL A 263 -13.57 -14.33 11.21
N LYS A 264 -13.49 -13.45 12.22
CA LYS A 264 -13.99 -13.73 13.59
C LYS A 264 -15.48 -14.01 13.59
N ARG A 265 -16.30 -13.23 12.87
CA ARG A 265 -17.76 -13.45 12.75
C ARG A 265 -18.08 -14.78 12.05
N THR A 266 -17.36 -15.07 10.95
CA THR A 266 -17.63 -16.25 10.11
C THR A 266 -17.16 -17.56 10.78
N TYR A 267 -15.96 -17.56 11.36
CA TYR A 267 -15.29 -18.78 11.82
C TYR A 267 -15.20 -18.93 13.35
N LYS A 268 -15.64 -17.92 14.11
CA LYS A 268 -15.73 -17.94 15.58
C LYS A 268 -14.43 -18.45 16.24
N GLU A 269 -14.47 -19.58 16.93
CA GLU A 269 -13.33 -20.19 17.62
C GLU A 269 -12.16 -20.60 16.68
N TYR A 270 -12.45 -20.87 15.41
CA TYR A 270 -11.45 -21.20 14.39
C TYR A 270 -10.83 -19.97 13.71
N SER A 271 -11.22 -18.75 14.12
CA SER A 271 -10.81 -17.51 13.46
C SER A 271 -9.29 -17.34 13.34
N VAL A 272 -8.53 -17.63 14.39
CA VAL A 272 -7.06 -17.51 14.37
C VAL A 272 -6.45 -18.49 13.38
N ALA A 273 -6.93 -19.72 13.32
CA ALA A 273 -6.46 -20.73 12.37
C ALA A 273 -6.74 -20.32 10.92
N LYS A 274 -7.93 -19.77 10.67
CA LYS A 274 -8.31 -19.23 9.35
C LYS A 274 -7.53 -18.00 8.95
N VAL A 275 -7.33 -17.06 9.86
CA VAL A 275 -6.44 -15.91 9.64
C VAL A 275 -5.05 -16.37 9.19
N ASN A 276 -4.46 -17.33 9.91
CA ASN A 276 -3.15 -17.90 9.56
C ASN A 276 -3.15 -18.49 8.16
N GLN A 277 -4.18 -19.27 7.81
CA GLN A 277 -4.29 -19.92 6.49
C GLN A 277 -4.41 -18.89 5.35
N ILE A 278 -5.27 -17.87 5.52
CA ILE A 278 -5.51 -16.84 4.51
C ILE A 278 -4.24 -15.98 4.35
N LEU A 279 -3.67 -15.49 5.44
CA LEU A 279 -2.48 -14.63 5.40
C LEU A 279 -1.24 -15.36 4.85
N PHE A 280 -1.07 -16.66 5.15
CA PHE A 280 0.01 -17.45 4.56
C PHE A 280 -0.09 -17.48 3.03
N ARG A 281 -1.28 -17.74 2.48
CA ARG A 281 -1.51 -17.76 1.03
C ARG A 281 -1.38 -16.37 0.42
N THR A 282 -1.87 -15.32 1.10
CA THR A 282 -1.70 -13.93 0.68
C THR A 282 -0.21 -13.56 0.58
N ALA A 283 0.58 -13.86 1.62
CA ALA A 283 2.02 -13.58 1.63
C ALA A 283 2.77 -14.37 0.55
N THR A 284 2.39 -15.63 0.31
CA THR A 284 2.94 -16.45 -0.78
C THR A 284 2.63 -15.85 -2.16
N MET A 285 1.38 -15.45 -2.38
CA MET A 285 0.95 -14.83 -3.63
C MET A 285 1.67 -13.49 -3.86
N LEU A 286 1.77 -12.65 -2.82
CA LEU A 286 2.51 -11.40 -2.88
C LEU A 286 3.99 -11.63 -3.21
N LEU A 287 4.65 -12.58 -2.52
CA LEU A 287 6.06 -12.89 -2.81
C LEU A 287 6.25 -13.28 -4.28
N ILE A 288 5.45 -14.21 -4.80
CA ILE A 288 5.62 -14.74 -6.16
C ILE A 288 5.38 -13.65 -7.20
N PHE A 289 4.22 -12.99 -7.16
CA PHE A 289 3.83 -12.03 -8.20
C PHE A 289 4.66 -10.75 -8.14
N VAL A 290 4.84 -10.19 -6.94
CA VAL A 290 5.56 -8.92 -6.78
C VAL A 290 7.04 -9.09 -7.07
N MET A 291 7.66 -10.16 -6.54
CA MET A 291 9.09 -10.36 -6.79
C MET A 291 9.40 -10.76 -8.22
N PHE A 292 8.51 -11.48 -8.90
CA PHE A 292 8.65 -11.71 -10.33
C PHE A 292 8.65 -10.40 -11.12
N PHE A 293 7.75 -9.47 -10.78
CA PHE A 293 7.74 -8.13 -11.37
C PHE A 293 9.03 -7.35 -11.04
N VAL A 294 9.45 -7.34 -9.76
CA VAL A 294 10.68 -6.64 -9.33
C VAL A 294 11.90 -7.18 -10.04
N PHE A 295 12.07 -8.50 -10.12
CA PHE A 295 13.17 -9.13 -10.87
C PHE A 295 13.14 -8.76 -12.35
N SER A 296 11.97 -8.81 -12.98
CA SER A 296 11.83 -8.43 -14.38
C SER A 296 12.26 -6.99 -14.63
N CYS A 297 11.89 -6.07 -13.74
CA CYS A 297 12.31 -4.68 -13.84
C CYS A 297 13.82 -4.49 -13.63
N VAL A 298 14.37 -5.10 -12.57
CA VAL A 298 15.79 -4.95 -12.19
C VAL A 298 16.74 -5.60 -13.21
N LEU A 299 16.31 -6.67 -13.85
CA LEU A 299 17.08 -7.30 -14.92
C LEU A 299 16.96 -6.55 -16.26
N SER A 300 15.92 -5.73 -16.45
CA SER A 300 15.66 -4.99 -17.69
C SER A 300 16.15 -3.55 -17.68
N LEU A 301 16.51 -3.00 -16.52
CA LEU A 301 16.98 -1.62 -16.34
C LEU A 301 18.34 -1.61 -15.64
N SER A 302 19.24 -0.77 -16.11
CA SER A 302 20.51 -0.51 -15.45
C SER A 302 20.31 0.31 -14.15
N PRO A 303 21.25 0.28 -13.20
CA PRO A 303 21.21 1.13 -12.01
C PRO A 303 21.08 2.63 -12.33
N ALA A 304 21.71 3.10 -13.43
CA ALA A 304 21.60 4.48 -13.89
C ALA A 304 20.17 4.86 -14.31
N GLU A 305 19.48 3.96 -15.02
CA GLU A 305 18.09 4.14 -15.46
C GLU A 305 17.11 4.10 -14.28
N LEU A 306 17.38 3.26 -13.30
CA LEU A 306 16.60 3.26 -12.05
C LEU A 306 16.81 4.55 -11.25
N ALA A 307 18.04 5.11 -11.25
CA ALA A 307 18.31 6.41 -10.64
C ALA A 307 17.62 7.55 -11.39
N GLU A 308 17.55 7.49 -12.71
CA GLU A 308 16.80 8.44 -13.53
C GLU A 308 15.30 8.39 -13.24
N ALA A 309 14.69 7.21 -13.18
CA ALA A 309 13.28 7.03 -12.79
C ALA A 309 12.99 7.62 -11.40
N ARG A 310 13.93 7.46 -10.46
CA ARG A 310 13.87 8.10 -9.13
C ARG A 310 13.90 9.63 -9.22
N ALA A 311 14.80 10.19 -10.01
CA ALA A 311 14.93 11.63 -10.19
C ALA A 311 13.67 12.24 -10.84
N GLN A 312 13.05 11.51 -11.77
CA GLN A 312 11.79 11.89 -12.42
C GLN A 312 10.56 11.77 -11.49
N ASN A 313 10.70 11.14 -10.32
CA ASN A 313 9.61 10.90 -9.37
C ASN A 313 8.39 10.19 -9.98
N ILE A 314 8.62 9.28 -10.93
CA ILE A 314 7.57 8.48 -11.60
C ILE A 314 7.67 7.00 -11.25
N PRO A 315 6.55 6.26 -11.32
CA PRO A 315 6.57 4.80 -11.19
C PRO A 315 7.45 4.14 -12.27
N VAL A 316 8.05 3.00 -11.96
CA VAL A 316 8.90 2.27 -12.91
C VAL A 316 8.17 1.91 -14.21
N LEU A 317 6.87 1.66 -14.15
CA LEU A 317 6.05 1.37 -15.32
C LEU A 317 5.91 2.59 -16.24
N SER A 318 5.77 3.79 -15.68
CA SER A 318 5.77 5.03 -16.47
C SER A 318 7.14 5.29 -17.10
N TYR A 319 8.23 4.96 -16.39
CA TYR A 319 9.58 5.04 -16.96
C TYR A 319 9.76 4.09 -18.15
N PHE A 320 9.33 2.83 -18.03
CA PHE A 320 9.33 1.90 -19.17
C PHE A 320 8.50 2.41 -20.35
N ALA A 321 7.33 3.00 -20.07
CA ALA A 321 6.46 3.56 -21.11
C ALA A 321 7.13 4.70 -21.88
N ASN A 322 7.95 5.51 -21.19
CA ASN A 322 8.69 6.61 -21.80
C ASN A 322 9.91 6.14 -22.61
N LYS A 323 10.48 4.97 -22.24
CA LYS A 323 11.72 4.47 -22.80
C LYS A 323 11.52 3.48 -23.95
N LEU A 324 10.57 2.55 -23.80
CA LEU A 324 10.35 1.47 -24.75
C LEU A 324 9.31 1.89 -25.82
N ASN A 325 9.77 1.92 -27.07
CA ASN A 325 8.93 2.35 -28.20
C ASN A 325 7.97 1.22 -28.65
N ASN A 326 7.17 0.70 -27.71
CA ASN A 326 6.22 -0.38 -27.93
C ASN A 326 4.83 0.03 -27.40
N PRO A 327 3.76 0.01 -28.22
CA PRO A 327 2.42 0.42 -27.82
C PRO A 327 1.88 -0.30 -26.59
N PHE A 328 2.17 -1.60 -26.42
CA PHE A 328 1.75 -2.35 -25.23
C PHE A 328 2.34 -1.76 -23.94
N ILE A 329 3.61 -1.38 -23.96
CA ILE A 329 4.29 -0.78 -22.80
C ILE A 329 3.88 0.68 -22.63
N SER A 330 3.87 1.45 -23.75
CA SER A 330 3.59 2.90 -23.71
C SER A 330 2.21 3.23 -23.15
N TYR A 331 1.20 2.40 -23.41
CA TYR A 331 -0.15 2.59 -22.90
C TYR A 331 -0.48 1.67 -21.72
N GLY A 332 0.02 0.43 -21.74
CA GLY A 332 -0.21 -0.54 -20.68
C GLY A 332 0.46 -0.16 -19.36
N GLY A 333 1.69 0.36 -19.40
CA GLY A 333 2.42 0.77 -18.21
C GLY A 333 1.69 1.82 -17.36
N PRO A 334 1.33 3.00 -17.91
CA PRO A 334 0.53 4.00 -17.21
C PRO A 334 -0.84 3.49 -16.74
N LEU A 335 -1.51 2.65 -17.56
CA LEU A 335 -2.79 2.05 -17.18
C LEU A 335 -2.65 1.14 -15.94
N ILE A 336 -1.63 0.28 -15.91
CA ILE A 336 -1.35 -0.57 -14.73
C ILE A 336 -1.05 0.31 -13.51
N ALA A 337 -0.22 1.35 -13.67
CA ALA A 337 0.10 2.28 -12.60
C ALA A 337 -1.17 2.95 -12.06
N PHE A 338 -2.05 3.41 -12.95
CA PHE A 338 -3.35 3.99 -12.58
C PHE A 338 -4.22 2.99 -11.80
N LEU A 339 -4.39 1.77 -12.29
CA LEU A 339 -5.21 0.74 -11.65
C LEU A 339 -4.66 0.35 -10.27
N ALA A 340 -3.33 0.14 -10.17
CA ALA A 340 -2.66 -0.23 -8.94
C ALA A 340 -2.76 0.88 -7.88
N ILE A 341 -2.48 2.12 -8.25
CA ILE A 341 -2.57 3.26 -7.34
C ILE A 341 -4.01 3.48 -6.89
N SER A 342 -4.98 3.44 -7.82
CA SER A 342 -6.39 3.70 -7.51
C SER A 342 -6.97 2.64 -6.56
N SER A 343 -6.80 1.35 -6.87
CA SER A 343 -7.33 0.26 -6.03
C SER A 343 -6.74 0.30 -4.62
N SER A 344 -5.45 0.57 -4.51
CA SER A 344 -4.77 0.63 -3.23
C SER A 344 -5.10 1.92 -2.46
N PHE A 345 -5.30 3.05 -3.14
CA PHE A 345 -5.76 4.30 -2.51
C PHE A 345 -7.07 4.09 -1.76
N PHE A 346 -8.06 3.45 -2.39
CA PHE A 346 -9.36 3.26 -1.76
C PHE A 346 -9.27 2.42 -0.50
N GLY A 347 -8.50 1.34 -0.52
CA GLY A 347 -8.28 0.51 0.67
C GLY A 347 -7.59 1.27 1.82
N HIS A 348 -6.54 2.04 1.50
CA HIS A 348 -5.80 2.81 2.49
C HIS A 348 -6.59 4.01 3.02
N TYR A 349 -7.40 4.66 2.19
CA TYR A 349 -8.22 5.78 2.63
C TYR A 349 -9.22 5.40 3.73
N PHE A 350 -9.82 4.20 3.67
CA PHE A 350 -10.68 3.71 4.74
C PHE A 350 -9.95 3.63 6.08
N GLY A 351 -8.74 3.05 6.10
CA GLY A 351 -7.93 2.98 7.31
C GLY A 351 -7.47 4.35 7.81
N ALA A 352 -7.08 5.26 6.91
CA ALA A 352 -6.71 6.63 7.27
C ALA A 352 -7.90 7.38 7.90
N ARG A 353 -9.10 7.25 7.30
CA ARG A 353 -10.36 7.81 7.83
C ARG A 353 -10.69 7.26 9.22
N GLU A 354 -10.58 5.93 9.41
CA GLU A 354 -10.76 5.28 10.70
C GLU A 354 -9.82 5.84 11.77
N GLY A 355 -8.53 5.96 11.44
CA GLY A 355 -7.52 6.56 12.30
C GLY A 355 -7.84 8.01 12.68
N ALA A 356 -8.15 8.86 11.68
CA ALA A 356 -8.51 10.26 11.91
C ALA A 356 -9.74 10.41 12.83
N TYR A 357 -10.80 9.65 12.55
CA TYR A 357 -12.01 9.66 13.38
C TYR A 357 -11.74 9.16 14.81
N GLY A 358 -10.90 8.12 14.93
CA GLY A 358 -10.49 7.58 16.23
C GLY A 358 -9.77 8.61 17.08
N ILE A 359 -8.83 9.37 16.49
CA ILE A 359 -8.10 10.44 17.18
C ILE A 359 -9.07 11.50 17.68
N VAL A 360 -9.88 12.10 16.79
CA VAL A 360 -10.77 13.21 17.15
C VAL A 360 -11.81 12.77 18.19
N ARG A 361 -12.40 11.58 18.03
CA ARG A 361 -13.35 11.03 19.00
C ARG A 361 -12.73 10.86 20.38
N LYS A 362 -11.50 10.33 20.48
CA LYS A 362 -10.79 10.15 21.75
C LYS A 362 -10.43 11.51 22.38
N CYS A 363 -9.97 12.47 21.59
CA CYS A 363 -9.69 13.83 22.06
C CYS A 363 -10.96 14.51 22.60
N CYS A 364 -12.10 14.39 21.92
CA CYS A 364 -13.38 14.92 22.41
C CYS A 364 -13.77 14.32 23.75
N LYS A 365 -13.62 13.01 23.93
CA LYS A 365 -13.89 12.33 25.19
C LYS A 365 -12.95 12.76 26.32
N ILE A 366 -11.68 12.98 26.02
CA ILE A 366 -10.72 13.52 27.01
C ILE A 366 -11.10 14.94 27.41
N ALA A 367 -11.62 15.76 26.48
CA ALA A 367 -12.10 17.11 26.73
C ALA A 367 -13.49 17.18 27.43
N GLY A 368 -14.04 16.02 27.84
CA GLY A 368 -15.32 15.95 28.58
C GLY A 368 -16.56 15.77 27.69
N ASN A 369 -16.43 15.72 26.38
CA ASN A 369 -17.54 15.40 25.46
C ASN A 369 -17.63 13.90 25.22
N GLU A 370 -18.41 13.19 26.02
CA GLU A 370 -18.57 11.74 25.95
C GLU A 370 -19.33 11.28 24.68
N ASN A 371 -20.18 12.13 24.11
CA ASN A 371 -21.02 11.83 22.94
C ASN A 371 -20.79 12.84 21.79
N PRO A 372 -19.62 12.90 21.18
CA PRO A 372 -19.34 13.84 20.11
C PRO A 372 -20.16 13.52 18.85
N ASN A 373 -20.54 14.56 18.09
CA ASN A 373 -21.28 14.40 16.86
C ASN A 373 -20.42 13.76 15.76
N LEU A 374 -20.66 12.47 15.48
CA LEU A 374 -19.88 11.70 14.52
C LEU A 374 -19.97 12.24 13.07
N LYS A 375 -21.08 12.90 12.68
CA LYS A 375 -21.19 13.52 11.35
C LYS A 375 -20.26 14.72 11.21
N ILE A 376 -20.17 15.56 12.26
CA ILE A 376 -19.24 16.71 12.26
C ILE A 376 -17.80 16.20 12.19
N ILE A 377 -17.44 15.20 13.00
CA ILE A 377 -16.11 14.58 12.95
C ILE A 377 -15.80 14.07 11.54
N ALA A 378 -16.74 13.34 10.94
CA ALA A 378 -16.55 12.79 9.61
C ALA A 378 -16.29 13.89 8.55
N ILE A 379 -17.13 14.92 8.50
CA ILE A 379 -16.99 16.03 7.56
C ILE A 379 -15.67 16.76 7.77
N SER A 380 -15.36 17.14 9.03
CA SER A 380 -14.15 17.90 9.34
C SER A 380 -12.87 17.11 9.00
N CYS A 381 -12.78 15.84 9.41
CA CYS A 381 -11.61 15.00 9.10
C CYS A 381 -11.45 14.79 7.59
N THR A 382 -12.54 14.46 6.88
CA THR A 382 -12.52 14.26 5.42
C THR A 382 -12.09 15.54 4.70
N SER A 383 -12.59 16.71 5.11
CA SER A 383 -12.23 17.99 4.50
C SER A 383 -10.75 18.33 4.73
N VAL A 384 -10.24 18.13 5.94
CA VAL A 384 -8.82 18.36 6.25
C VAL A 384 -7.94 17.42 5.45
N MET A 385 -8.26 16.11 5.43
CA MET A 385 -7.51 15.12 4.65
C MET A 385 -7.51 15.47 3.16
N TYR A 386 -8.64 15.87 2.60
CA TYR A 386 -8.76 16.26 1.19
C TYR A 386 -7.88 17.47 0.86
N ILE A 387 -7.91 18.53 1.69
CA ILE A 387 -7.07 19.73 1.51
C ILE A 387 -5.59 19.34 1.56
N VAL A 388 -5.18 18.52 2.53
CA VAL A 388 -3.80 18.07 2.65
C VAL A 388 -3.36 17.24 1.44
N MET A 389 -4.24 16.35 0.92
CA MET A 389 -3.95 15.58 -0.31
C MET A 389 -3.74 16.50 -1.52
N LEU A 390 -4.58 17.53 -1.70
CA LEU A 390 -4.40 18.52 -2.77
C LEU A 390 -3.07 19.25 -2.65
N LEU A 391 -2.74 19.76 -1.44
CA LEU A 391 -1.51 20.50 -1.19
C LEU A 391 -0.28 19.64 -1.45
N VAL A 392 -0.23 18.42 -0.93
CA VAL A 392 0.93 17.53 -1.08
C VAL A 392 1.09 17.07 -2.53
N ALA A 393 0.01 16.74 -3.24
CA ALA A 393 0.09 16.38 -4.65
C ALA A 393 0.56 17.55 -5.53
N TYR A 394 0.20 18.79 -5.17
CA TYR A 394 0.68 19.99 -5.85
C TYR A 394 2.17 20.26 -5.60
N ILE A 395 2.63 20.17 -4.34
CA ILE A 395 4.04 20.38 -3.93
C ILE A 395 4.95 19.33 -4.56
N ASN A 396 4.43 18.13 -4.88
CA ASN A 396 5.16 17.05 -5.55
C ASN A 396 6.43 16.57 -4.81
N PRO A 397 6.33 16.20 -3.52
CA PRO A 397 7.49 15.63 -2.82
C PRO A 397 7.90 14.30 -3.46
N SER A 398 9.16 13.88 -3.24
CA SER A 398 9.62 12.57 -3.68
C SER A 398 8.76 11.45 -3.09
N VAL A 399 8.05 10.70 -3.92
CA VAL A 399 7.23 9.56 -3.48
C VAL A 399 8.08 8.53 -2.75
N LEU A 400 9.24 8.20 -3.31
CA LEU A 400 10.15 7.23 -2.72
C LEU A 400 10.74 7.75 -1.40
N GLY A 401 11.12 9.03 -1.32
CA GLY A 401 11.54 9.68 -0.07
C GLY A 401 10.45 9.62 0.99
N PHE A 402 9.20 9.89 0.63
CA PHE A 402 8.05 9.80 1.52
C PHE A 402 7.85 8.39 2.09
N ILE A 403 8.04 7.37 1.25
CA ILE A 403 7.98 5.95 1.66
C ILE A 403 9.12 5.60 2.61
N GLU A 404 10.35 6.01 2.26
CA GLU A 404 11.56 5.67 3.00
C GLU A 404 11.63 6.32 4.38
N ASP A 405 11.28 7.61 4.46
CA ASP A 405 11.55 8.43 5.64
C ASP A 405 10.37 8.54 6.59
N LEU A 406 9.16 8.35 6.09
CA LEU A 406 7.93 8.48 6.88
C LEU A 406 7.08 7.20 6.89
N GLY A 407 6.63 6.74 5.71
CA GLY A 407 5.68 5.65 5.59
C GLY A 407 6.17 4.34 6.19
N GLY A 408 7.29 3.82 5.68
CA GLY A 408 7.85 2.54 6.12
C GLY A 408 8.14 2.46 7.62
N PRO A 409 8.87 3.42 8.21
CA PRO A 409 9.18 3.43 9.64
C PRO A 409 7.95 3.51 10.55
N ILE A 410 6.94 4.31 10.22
CA ILE A 410 5.73 4.41 11.05
C ILE A 410 4.87 3.15 10.90
N ILE A 411 4.76 2.58 9.69
CA ILE A 411 4.10 1.29 9.48
C ILE A 411 4.80 0.22 10.34
N ALA A 412 6.13 0.22 10.39
CA ALA A 412 6.88 -0.73 11.19
C ALA A 412 6.54 -0.64 12.69
N ALA A 413 6.36 0.56 13.24
CA ALA A 413 5.95 0.73 14.64
C ALA A 413 4.58 0.08 14.93
N ILE A 414 3.61 0.24 14.04
CA ILE A 414 2.24 -0.28 14.23
C ILE A 414 2.13 -1.75 13.85
N LEU A 415 2.76 -2.18 12.77
CA LEU A 415 2.58 -3.52 12.22
C LEU A 415 3.52 -4.54 12.87
N PHE A 416 4.73 -4.12 13.27
CA PHE A 416 5.75 -5.03 13.80
C PHE A 416 5.90 -4.91 15.32
N LEU A 417 6.02 -3.69 15.86
CA LEU A 417 6.32 -3.53 17.29
C LEU A 417 5.07 -3.67 18.16
N MET A 418 3.99 -2.96 17.84
CA MET A 418 2.79 -2.91 18.68
C MET A 418 2.17 -4.30 18.95
N PRO A 419 1.94 -5.18 17.95
CA PRO A 419 1.36 -6.50 18.21
C PRO A 419 2.29 -7.40 19.04
N ILE A 420 3.60 -7.33 18.81
CA ILE A 420 4.57 -8.10 19.59
C ILE A 420 4.60 -7.62 21.04
N ILE A 421 4.61 -6.30 21.29
CA ILE A 421 4.50 -5.76 22.64
C ILE A 421 3.21 -6.27 23.32
N ALA A 422 2.09 -6.31 22.62
CA ALA A 422 0.83 -6.84 23.15
C ALA A 422 0.94 -8.34 23.50
N ILE A 423 1.57 -9.17 22.65
CA ILE A 423 1.78 -10.60 22.92
C ILE A 423 2.55 -10.81 24.21
N TYR A 424 3.50 -9.94 24.56
CA TYR A 424 4.31 -10.07 25.77
C TYR A 424 3.72 -9.40 27.00
N SER A 425 2.92 -8.35 26.84
CA SER A 425 2.35 -7.56 27.96
C SER A 425 0.92 -7.97 28.36
N VAL A 426 0.09 -8.38 27.40
CA VAL A 426 -1.34 -8.67 27.63
C VAL A 426 -1.55 -10.16 27.93
N SER A 427 -2.17 -10.48 29.08
CA SER A 427 -2.28 -11.87 29.59
C SER A 427 -2.93 -12.82 28.58
N LYS A 428 -4.05 -12.43 27.93
CA LYS A 428 -4.75 -13.28 26.94
C LYS A 428 -3.99 -13.45 25.62
N MET A 429 -2.99 -12.62 25.34
CA MET A 429 -2.15 -12.72 24.16
C MET A 429 -0.93 -13.64 24.37
N LYS A 430 -0.56 -13.92 25.61
CA LYS A 430 0.64 -14.72 25.96
C LYS A 430 0.66 -16.12 25.37
N GLN A 431 -0.49 -16.70 25.09
CA GLN A 431 -0.62 -18.02 24.44
C GLN A 431 -0.05 -18.06 23.00
N PHE A 432 0.14 -16.92 22.37
CA PHE A 432 0.67 -16.79 21.00
C PHE A 432 2.18 -16.54 20.94
N LYS A 433 2.86 -16.51 22.09
CA LYS A 433 4.31 -16.30 22.18
C LYS A 433 5.10 -17.35 21.40
N ASN A 434 6.00 -16.89 20.56
CA ASN A 434 7.04 -17.69 19.93
C ASN A 434 8.32 -16.85 19.85
N LEU A 435 9.24 -17.06 20.78
CA LEU A 435 10.40 -16.18 20.96
C LEU A 435 11.20 -15.94 19.67
N ALA A 436 11.42 -16.99 18.87
CA ALA A 436 12.23 -16.86 17.65
C ALA A 436 11.52 -16.04 16.58
N LEU A 437 10.22 -16.33 16.33
CA LEU A 437 9.42 -15.63 15.32
C LEU A 437 9.13 -14.19 15.76
N ASP A 438 8.81 -13.99 17.03
CA ASP A 438 8.51 -12.67 17.59
C ASP A 438 9.77 -11.78 17.59
N ALA A 439 10.94 -12.36 17.93
CA ALA A 439 12.22 -11.64 17.85
C ALA A 439 12.55 -11.22 16.42
N PHE A 440 12.34 -12.10 15.43
CA PHE A 440 12.52 -11.75 14.02
C PHE A 440 11.65 -10.55 13.64
N VAL A 441 10.35 -10.58 13.94
CA VAL A 441 9.42 -9.47 13.64
C VAL A 441 9.87 -8.19 14.35
N PHE A 442 10.15 -8.26 15.65
CA PHE A 442 10.54 -7.10 16.45
C PHE A 442 11.84 -6.46 15.96
N ILE A 443 12.88 -7.27 15.69
CA ILE A 443 14.18 -6.80 15.17
C ILE A 443 14.01 -6.17 13.77
N THR A 444 13.24 -6.81 12.88
CA THR A 444 12.96 -6.25 11.55
C THR A 444 12.26 -4.90 11.65
N GLY A 445 11.30 -4.76 12.57
CA GLY A 445 10.62 -3.49 12.85
C GLY A 445 11.59 -2.42 13.34
N LEU A 446 12.45 -2.74 14.31
CA LEU A 446 13.47 -1.81 14.82
C LEU A 446 14.47 -1.41 13.73
N LEU A 447 14.98 -2.36 12.96
CA LEU A 447 15.91 -2.08 11.85
C LEU A 447 15.27 -1.14 10.82
N THR A 448 13.97 -1.32 10.54
CA THR A 448 13.22 -0.43 9.63
C THR A 448 13.14 1.00 10.19
N ILE A 449 12.88 1.17 11.48
CA ILE A 449 12.80 2.49 12.11
C ILE A 449 14.18 3.16 12.16
N PHE A 450 15.22 2.39 12.48
CA PHE A 450 16.59 2.92 12.58
C PHE A 450 17.18 3.39 11.25
N THR A 451 16.60 3.03 10.09
CA THR A 451 17.04 3.58 8.79
C THR A 451 16.93 5.10 8.73
N VAL A 452 15.90 5.70 9.36
CA VAL A 452 15.74 7.15 9.42
C VAL A 452 16.87 7.80 10.22
N THR A 453 17.18 7.24 11.40
CA THR A 453 18.26 7.75 12.24
C THR A 453 19.61 7.66 11.52
N TYR A 454 19.86 6.56 10.81
CA TYR A 454 21.09 6.41 10.03
C TYR A 454 21.22 7.45 8.92
N LYS A 455 20.13 7.77 8.20
CA LYS A 455 20.12 8.79 7.16
C LYS A 455 20.30 10.21 7.69
N LEU A 456 19.92 10.48 8.95
CA LEU A 456 20.08 11.80 9.58
C LEU A 456 21.49 12.03 10.13
N ILE A 457 22.23 10.96 10.43
CA ILE A 457 23.57 11.03 11.04
C ILE A 457 24.68 10.89 9.98
N GLY A 458 24.43 10.17 8.87
CA GLY A 458 25.39 9.93 7.79
C GLY A 458 25.15 10.80 6.61
#